data_0d1844ffef45533b5fd86a15f1f0e34f
#
_entry.id   0d1844ffef45533b5fd86a15f1f0e34f
#
_cell.length_a   1.000
_cell.length_b   1.000
_cell.length_c   1.000
_cell.angle_alpha   90.00
_cell.angle_beta   90.00
_cell.angle_gamma   90.00
#
_symmetry.space_group_name_H-M   'P 1'
#
loop_
_entity.id
_entity.type
_entity.pdbx_description
1 polymer ?
#
loop_
_entity_poly.entity_id
_entity_poly.type
_entity_poly.pdbx_seq_one_letter_code
_entity_poly.pdbx_strand_id
1 'polypeptide(L)'
;MFENLQERFDRAFQVLKGHGQITEVNVGETLKEVRKALLDADVDFKTAKSFTQRVKEKALGQQVLTSIKPSQLLIKITHQELTDLMGTAAAEFKPSGNPFTVLMAGLQGAGKTTHSGKIAKLLASKHGKKPLL
;
A
#
# COMPACT_ATOMS: atom_id res chain seq x y z
N MET A 1 -6.47 -12.88 4.70
CA MET A 1 -6.66 -11.44 5.02
C MET A 1 -6.54 -10.57 3.77
N PHE A 2 -5.47 -10.68 2.97
CA PHE A 2 -5.30 -9.88 1.75
C PHE A 2 -6.23 -10.26 0.59
N GLU A 3 -6.62 -11.51 0.44
CA GLU A 3 -7.61 -11.96 -0.55
C GLU A 3 -8.94 -11.21 -0.42
N ASN A 4 -9.40 -11.02 0.82
CA ASN A 4 -10.64 -10.30 1.10
C ASN A 4 -10.56 -8.79 0.73
N LEU A 5 -9.41 -8.15 0.94
CA LEU A 5 -9.17 -6.75 0.55
C LEU A 5 -9.13 -6.60 -0.98
N GLN A 6 -8.44 -7.51 -1.66
CA GLN A 6 -8.36 -7.52 -3.13
C GLN A 6 -9.74 -7.70 -3.76
N GLU A 7 -10.53 -8.69 -3.32
CA GLU A 7 -11.89 -8.90 -3.81
C GLU A 7 -12.78 -7.67 -3.62
N ARG A 8 -12.66 -6.97 -2.49
CA ARG A 8 -13.43 -5.76 -2.21
C ARG A 8 -13.02 -4.60 -3.12
N PHE A 9 -11.73 -4.45 -3.39
CA PHE A 9 -11.24 -3.47 -4.35
C PHE A 9 -11.75 -3.77 -5.76
N ASP A 10 -11.68 -5.04 -6.18
CA ASP A 10 -12.19 -5.46 -7.49
C ASP A 10 -13.68 -5.15 -7.64
N ARG A 11 -14.48 -5.41 -6.61
CA ARG A 11 -15.92 -5.05 -6.58
C ARG A 11 -16.13 -3.54 -6.64
N ALA A 12 -15.37 -2.76 -5.87
CA ALA A 12 -15.47 -1.31 -5.89
C ALA A 12 -15.15 -0.73 -7.28
N PHE A 13 -14.12 -1.26 -7.95
CA PHE A 13 -13.76 -0.83 -9.31
C PHE A 13 -14.71 -1.36 -10.40
N GLN A 14 -15.45 -2.43 -10.14
CA GLN A 14 -16.49 -2.91 -11.08
C GLN A 14 -17.63 -1.90 -11.25
N VAL A 15 -17.94 -1.09 -10.25
CA VAL A 15 -18.95 -0.03 -10.33
C VAL A 15 -18.61 0.96 -11.44
N LEU A 16 -17.34 1.18 -11.72
CA LEU A 16 -16.86 2.05 -12.82
C LEU A 16 -16.82 1.37 -14.19
N LYS A 17 -16.97 0.03 -14.25
CA LYS A 17 -17.04 -0.69 -15.52
C LYS A 17 -18.41 -0.38 -16.14
N GLY A 18 -18.43 0.38 -17.21
CA GLY A 18 -19.63 0.79 -17.92
C GLY A 18 -19.86 2.31 -17.93
N HIS A 19 -19.17 3.05 -17.07
CA HIS A 19 -19.17 4.51 -17.15
C HIS A 19 -18.11 4.99 -18.16
N GLY A 20 -18.55 5.71 -19.17
CA GLY A 20 -17.68 6.26 -20.23
C GLY A 20 -16.82 7.44 -19.79
N GLN A 21 -17.07 8.01 -18.60
CA GLN A 21 -16.39 9.18 -18.08
C GLN A 21 -16.17 9.09 -16.57
N ILE A 22 -15.06 9.68 -16.11
CA ILE A 22 -14.81 9.93 -14.69
C ILE A 22 -15.62 11.16 -14.28
N THR A 23 -16.52 10.98 -13.32
CA THR A 23 -17.28 12.05 -12.70
C THR A 23 -17.00 12.07 -11.20
N GLU A 24 -17.21 13.22 -10.57
CA GLU A 24 -17.05 13.32 -9.11
C GLU A 24 -17.94 12.32 -8.35
N VAL A 25 -19.16 12.06 -8.88
CA VAL A 25 -20.13 11.15 -8.27
C VAL A 25 -19.61 9.71 -8.30
N ASN A 26 -19.26 9.18 -9.50
CA ASN A 26 -18.87 7.78 -9.62
C ASN A 26 -17.50 7.48 -8.97
N VAL A 27 -16.57 8.43 -8.99
CA VAL A 27 -15.31 8.33 -8.23
C VAL A 27 -15.59 8.35 -6.73
N GLY A 28 -16.47 9.25 -6.27
CA GLY A 28 -16.84 9.36 -4.86
C GLY A 28 -17.45 8.07 -4.31
N GLU A 29 -18.38 7.45 -5.04
CA GLU A 29 -18.98 6.17 -4.68
C GLU A 29 -17.95 5.04 -4.61
N THR A 30 -17.13 4.90 -5.65
CA THR A 30 -16.07 3.88 -5.68
C THR A 30 -15.08 4.05 -4.51
N LEU A 31 -14.63 5.27 -4.24
CA LEU A 31 -13.68 5.54 -3.15
C LEU A 31 -14.30 5.40 -1.76
N LYS A 32 -15.61 5.51 -1.63
CA LYS A 32 -16.32 5.19 -0.38
C LYS A 32 -16.21 3.69 -0.06
N GLU A 33 -16.41 2.82 -1.06
CA GLU A 33 -16.23 1.38 -0.89
C GLU A 33 -14.77 0.99 -0.65
N VAL A 34 -13.82 1.63 -1.36
CA VAL A 34 -12.38 1.45 -1.12
C VAL A 34 -12.02 1.83 0.32
N ARG A 35 -12.51 2.95 0.83
CA ARG A 35 -12.28 3.38 2.23
C ARG A 35 -12.84 2.37 3.22
N LYS A 36 -14.04 1.87 2.99
CA LYS A 36 -14.66 0.84 3.84
C LYS A 36 -13.80 -0.44 3.86
N ALA A 37 -13.33 -0.89 2.69
CA ALA A 37 -12.45 -2.05 2.59
C ALA A 37 -11.14 -1.87 3.38
N LEU A 38 -10.54 -0.67 3.35
CA LEU A 38 -9.34 -0.35 4.12
C LEU A 38 -9.61 -0.38 5.64
N LEU A 39 -10.73 0.20 6.09
CA LEU A 39 -11.11 0.19 7.50
C LEU A 39 -11.40 -1.23 8.01
N ASP A 40 -12.06 -2.06 7.20
CA ASP A 40 -12.33 -3.46 7.52
C ASP A 40 -11.04 -4.32 7.53
N ALA A 41 -9.95 -3.82 6.94
CA ALA A 41 -8.61 -4.39 6.99
C ALA A 41 -7.73 -3.74 8.09
N ASP A 42 -8.34 -3.12 9.09
CA ASP A 42 -7.67 -2.47 10.25
C ASP A 42 -6.74 -1.30 9.90
N VAL A 43 -6.93 -0.67 8.73
CA VAL A 43 -6.20 0.56 8.40
C VAL A 43 -6.75 1.73 9.22
N ASP A 44 -5.86 2.54 9.79
CA ASP A 44 -6.24 3.73 10.57
C ASP A 44 -7.16 4.68 9.76
N PHE A 45 -8.18 5.21 10.42
CA PHE A 45 -9.20 6.05 9.80
C PHE A 45 -8.62 7.30 9.10
N LYS A 46 -7.67 7.97 9.74
CA LYS A 46 -7.04 9.17 9.15
C LYS A 46 -6.26 8.81 7.89
N THR A 47 -5.53 7.70 7.94
CA THR A 47 -4.77 7.16 6.82
C THR A 47 -5.69 6.78 5.66
N ALA A 48 -6.76 6.02 5.91
CA ALA A 48 -7.73 5.62 4.89
C ALA A 48 -8.46 6.85 4.28
N LYS A 49 -8.82 7.84 5.09
CA LYS A 49 -9.43 9.09 4.64
C LYS A 49 -8.49 9.91 3.76
N SER A 50 -7.26 10.12 4.21
CA SER A 50 -6.24 10.88 3.47
C SER A 50 -5.89 10.20 2.14
N PHE A 51 -5.73 8.89 2.14
CA PHE A 51 -5.50 8.09 0.94
C PHE A 51 -6.62 8.27 -0.09
N THR A 52 -7.87 8.05 0.29
CA THR A 52 -9.00 8.18 -0.64
C THR A 52 -9.19 9.61 -1.15
N GLN A 53 -8.84 10.60 -0.34
CA GLN A 53 -8.87 12.00 -0.76
C GLN A 53 -7.83 12.30 -1.84
N ARG A 54 -6.57 11.84 -1.67
CA ARG A 54 -5.52 12.00 -2.69
C ARG A 54 -5.87 11.29 -3.99
N VAL A 55 -6.41 10.08 -3.92
CA VAL A 55 -6.88 9.35 -5.12
C VAL A 55 -7.97 10.15 -5.83
N LYS A 56 -8.94 10.71 -5.09
CA LYS A 56 -10.02 11.56 -5.66
C LYS A 56 -9.46 12.76 -6.38
N GLU A 57 -8.58 13.52 -5.74
CA GLU A 57 -7.96 14.72 -6.30
C GLU A 57 -7.19 14.42 -7.59
N LYS A 58 -6.36 13.36 -7.58
CA LYS A 58 -5.62 12.94 -8.77
C LYS A 58 -6.54 12.43 -9.89
N ALA A 59 -7.61 11.72 -9.55
CA ALA A 59 -8.54 11.21 -10.55
C ALA A 59 -9.34 12.32 -11.24
N LEU A 60 -9.75 13.35 -10.49
CA LEU A 60 -10.51 14.48 -11.04
C LEU A 60 -9.61 15.51 -11.71
N GLY A 61 -8.34 15.64 -11.29
CA GLY A 61 -7.37 16.58 -11.85
C GLY A 61 -6.70 16.11 -13.15
N GLN A 62 -6.79 14.82 -13.48
CA GLN A 62 -6.24 14.33 -14.74
C GLN A 62 -7.29 14.40 -15.85
N GLN A 63 -6.97 15.12 -16.93
CA GLN A 63 -7.72 14.96 -18.18
C GLN A 63 -7.56 13.52 -18.65
N VAL A 64 -8.69 12.80 -18.73
CA VAL A 64 -8.71 11.43 -19.25
C VAL A 64 -8.21 11.50 -20.70
N LEU A 65 -6.99 11.05 -20.93
CA LEU A 65 -6.51 10.79 -22.27
C LEU A 65 -7.52 9.83 -22.91
N THR A 66 -8.05 10.19 -24.08
CA THR A 66 -9.12 9.49 -24.80
C THR A 66 -8.86 7.99 -25.05
N SER A 67 -7.65 7.52 -24.80
CA SER A 67 -7.21 6.14 -25.01
C SER A 67 -7.30 5.21 -23.79
N ILE A 68 -7.55 5.74 -22.57
CA ILE A 68 -7.55 4.93 -21.33
C ILE A 68 -8.97 4.88 -20.77
N LYS A 69 -9.45 3.66 -20.47
CA LYS A 69 -10.76 3.49 -19.83
C LYS A 69 -10.73 4.11 -18.42
N PRO A 70 -11.80 4.82 -17.98
CA PRO A 70 -11.89 5.47 -16.68
C PRO A 70 -11.55 4.57 -15.50
N SER A 71 -12.01 3.32 -15.52
CA SER A 71 -11.71 2.33 -14.48
C SER A 71 -10.22 1.98 -14.41
N GLN A 72 -9.54 1.86 -15.55
CA GLN A 72 -8.09 1.58 -15.58
C GLN A 72 -7.27 2.76 -15.06
N LEU A 73 -7.69 3.99 -15.34
CA LEU A 73 -7.04 5.18 -14.81
C LEU A 73 -7.16 5.24 -13.28
N LEU A 74 -8.35 4.99 -12.72
CA LEU A 74 -8.54 4.99 -11.27
C LEU A 74 -7.77 3.87 -10.58
N ILE A 75 -7.71 2.68 -11.17
CA ILE A 75 -6.88 1.56 -10.67
C ILE A 75 -5.41 1.97 -10.66
N LYS A 76 -4.90 2.56 -11.73
CA LYS A 76 -3.51 3.03 -11.82
C LYS A 76 -3.18 4.07 -10.74
N ILE A 77 -4.06 5.07 -10.57
CA ILE A 77 -3.89 6.11 -9.54
C ILE A 77 -3.90 5.48 -8.14
N THR A 78 -4.85 4.58 -7.88
CA THR A 78 -4.96 3.88 -6.60
C THR A 78 -3.71 3.06 -6.31
N HIS A 79 -3.20 2.32 -7.29
CA HIS A 79 -1.95 1.55 -7.16
C HIS A 79 -0.76 2.46 -6.85
N GLN A 80 -0.63 3.59 -7.54
CA GLN A 80 0.44 4.55 -7.29
C GLN A 80 0.35 5.12 -5.87
N GLU A 81 -0.85 5.53 -5.43
CA GLU A 81 -1.06 6.06 -4.07
C GLU A 81 -0.79 5.02 -2.97
N LEU A 82 -1.12 3.74 -3.21
CA LEU A 82 -0.75 2.65 -2.30
C LEU A 82 0.76 2.46 -2.24
N THR A 83 1.44 2.51 -3.37
CA THR A 83 2.91 2.42 -3.44
C THR A 83 3.56 3.58 -2.67
N ASP A 84 3.07 4.81 -2.88
CA ASP A 84 3.56 6.00 -2.21
C ASP A 84 3.31 5.93 -0.68
N LEU A 85 2.17 5.37 -0.27
CA LEU A 85 1.83 5.15 1.14
C LEU A 85 2.76 4.14 1.82
N MET A 86 3.19 3.11 1.09
CA MET A 86 4.14 2.09 1.58
C MET A 86 5.58 2.60 1.65
N GLY A 87 5.88 3.72 1.02
CA GLY A 87 7.18 4.37 1.00
C GLY A 87 7.82 4.41 -0.39
N THR A 88 8.36 5.57 -0.74
CA THR A 88 8.92 5.84 -2.07
C THR A 88 10.37 5.41 -2.23
N ALA A 89 11.09 5.19 -1.13
CA ALA A 89 12.50 4.80 -1.15
C ALA A 89 12.79 3.74 -0.09
N ALA A 90 13.73 2.86 -0.40
CA ALA A 90 14.25 1.92 0.58
C ALA A 90 14.97 2.68 1.70
N ALA A 91 14.54 2.47 2.95
CA ALA A 91 15.26 3.00 4.10
C ALA A 91 16.64 2.32 4.23
N GLU A 92 17.69 3.12 4.40
CA GLU A 92 19.00 2.59 4.64
C GLU A 92 19.08 2.01 6.06
N PHE A 93 19.45 0.73 6.15
CA PHE A 93 19.60 0.06 7.43
C PHE A 93 20.99 0.40 8.02
N LYS A 94 21.03 1.33 8.99
CA LYS A 94 22.26 1.79 9.65
C LYS A 94 22.41 1.17 11.05
N PRO A 95 23.15 0.08 11.20
CA PRO A 95 23.38 -0.51 12.52
C PRO A 95 24.24 0.40 13.38
N SER A 96 23.68 0.96 14.44
CA SER A 96 24.38 1.82 15.42
C SER A 96 24.33 1.20 16.83
N GLY A 97 25.35 1.46 17.62
CA GLY A 97 25.48 0.91 18.98
C GLY A 97 26.33 -0.37 19.07
N ASN A 98 26.72 -0.70 20.30
CA ASN A 98 27.49 -1.91 20.63
C ASN A 98 27.07 -2.42 22.00
N PRO A 99 26.26 -3.48 22.10
CA PRO A 99 25.69 -4.23 20.98
C PRO A 99 24.59 -3.47 20.24
N PHE A 100 24.42 -3.77 18.93
CA PHE A 100 23.28 -3.32 18.15
C PHE A 100 22.18 -4.37 18.27
N THR A 101 21.03 -3.98 18.82
CA THR A 101 19.91 -4.90 19.07
C THR A 101 18.77 -4.63 18.09
N VAL A 102 18.24 -5.68 17.47
CA VAL A 102 17.07 -5.63 16.57
C VAL A 102 15.95 -6.48 17.17
N LEU A 103 14.80 -5.87 17.46
CA LEU A 103 13.60 -6.57 17.86
C LEU A 103 12.72 -6.88 16.65
N MET A 104 12.50 -8.17 16.38
CA MET A 104 11.58 -8.62 15.33
C MET A 104 10.19 -8.85 15.93
N ALA A 105 9.23 -8.00 15.59
CA ALA A 105 7.85 -8.10 16.05
C ALA A 105 6.89 -8.47 14.90
N GLY A 106 5.81 -9.19 15.22
CA GLY A 106 4.79 -9.57 14.25
C GLY A 106 3.98 -10.80 14.70
N LEU A 107 2.90 -11.07 13.99
CA LEU A 107 2.03 -12.23 14.23
C LEU A 107 2.71 -13.55 13.81
N GLN A 108 2.12 -14.67 14.20
CA GLN A 108 2.57 -15.99 13.75
C GLN A 108 2.49 -16.07 12.22
N GLY A 109 3.49 -16.67 11.59
CA GLY A 109 3.57 -16.77 10.13
C GLY A 109 4.04 -15.49 9.40
N ALA A 110 4.26 -14.36 10.09
CA ALA A 110 4.74 -13.10 9.48
C ALA A 110 6.20 -13.14 8.98
N GLY A 111 6.87 -14.29 9.07
CA GLY A 111 8.23 -14.46 8.55
C GLY A 111 9.34 -13.90 9.44
N LYS A 112 9.08 -13.65 10.75
CA LYS A 112 10.08 -13.11 11.69
C LYS A 112 11.41 -13.88 11.66
N THR A 113 11.38 -15.17 11.86
CA THR A 113 12.58 -16.03 11.90
C THR A 113 13.34 -15.99 10.57
N THR A 114 12.62 -16.08 9.45
CA THR A 114 13.21 -16.01 8.11
C THR A 114 13.91 -14.67 7.86
N HIS A 115 13.26 -13.57 8.25
CA HIS A 115 13.84 -12.23 8.08
C HIS A 115 14.98 -11.97 9.06
N SER A 116 14.93 -12.49 10.28
CA SER A 116 16.05 -12.44 11.22
C SER A 116 17.31 -13.05 10.61
N GLY A 117 17.19 -14.25 10.02
CA GLY A 117 18.32 -14.91 9.35
C GLY A 117 18.84 -14.11 8.14
N LYS A 118 17.95 -13.52 7.32
CA LYS A 118 18.34 -12.67 6.19
C LYS A 118 19.06 -11.39 6.65
N ILE A 119 18.56 -10.72 7.68
CA ILE A 119 19.18 -9.52 8.28
C ILE A 119 20.53 -9.88 8.88
N ALA A 120 20.63 -10.98 9.61
CA ALA A 120 21.90 -11.45 10.16
C ALA A 120 22.94 -11.67 9.05
N LYS A 121 22.57 -12.35 7.97
CA LYS A 121 23.44 -12.54 6.81
C LYS A 121 23.87 -11.22 6.18
N LEU A 122 22.95 -10.27 6.03
CA LEU A 122 23.22 -8.93 5.50
C LEU A 122 24.23 -8.18 6.39
N LEU A 123 24.02 -8.19 7.72
CA LEU A 123 24.88 -7.55 8.69
C LEU A 123 26.30 -8.14 8.69
N ALA A 124 26.40 -9.46 8.60
CA ALA A 124 27.70 -10.13 8.51
C ALA A 124 28.44 -9.79 7.22
N SER A 125 27.73 -9.85 6.06
CA SER A 125 28.36 -9.70 4.75
C SER A 125 28.66 -8.25 4.37
N LYS A 126 27.75 -7.30 4.68
CA LYS A 126 27.90 -5.90 4.25
C LYS A 126 28.45 -4.96 5.34
N HIS A 127 28.22 -5.29 6.60
CA HIS A 127 28.58 -4.42 7.72
C HIS A 127 29.65 -5.02 8.64
N GLY A 128 30.18 -6.22 8.33
CA GLY A 128 31.22 -6.89 9.11
C GLY A 128 30.81 -7.18 10.56
N LYS A 129 29.51 -7.22 10.85
CA LYS A 129 28.99 -7.49 12.21
C LYS A 129 28.99 -8.99 12.50
N LYS A 130 29.01 -9.35 13.78
CA LYS A 130 28.88 -10.73 14.26
C LYS A 130 27.49 -10.89 14.89
N PRO A 131 26.45 -11.21 14.09
CA PRO A 131 25.10 -11.34 14.61
C PRO A 131 24.93 -12.59 15.47
N LEU A 132 24.19 -12.46 16.56
CA LEU A 132 23.65 -13.54 17.38
C LEU A 132 22.13 -13.56 17.17
N LEU A 133 21.54 -14.74 16.93
CA LEU A 133 20.10 -14.97 16.76
C LEU A 133 19.51 -15.69 17.95
#